data_77253da34e6fc6fdedaf3455d0d46de1
#
_entry.id   77253da34e6fc6fdedaf3455d0d46de1
#
_cell.length_a   1.000
_cell.length_b   1.000
_cell.length_c   1.000
_cell.angle_alpha   90.00
_cell.angle_beta   90.00
_cell.angle_gamma   90.00
#
_symmetry.space_group_name_H-M   'P 1'
#
loop_
_entity.id
_entity.type
_entity.pdbx_description
1 polymer ?
#
loop_
_entity_poly.entity_id
_entity_poly.type
_entity_poly.pdbx_seq_one_letter_code
_entity_poly.pdbx_strand_id
1 'polypeptide(L)'
;MSFVTKATAPAMTAAEDLLDFIAESPTMFHSAAAIRARLDAAGFTYLSEGAAWEVCPGGAYYTQRNGSSVVAWRVGERVVAPGFASDAAKAADDAGSVDVAAGSASDSAPYHFQLTASHSDSPCFKVKTNGELEGPAGYVRLDTEAYGGMMDYTWFDRPLSLAGRVLVREGARIESRLVALNRDVALIPSLAIHMDGGVNKGFAPNRASDLFPLLSAGDLANGSL
;
A
#
# COMPACT_ATOMS: atom_id res chain seq x y z
N MET A 1 45.38 -25.57 -8.93
CA MET A 1 44.23 -25.14 -8.16
C MET A 1 43.74 -23.81 -8.71
N SER A 2 42.66 -23.84 -9.47
CA SER A 2 42.10 -22.63 -10.09
C SER A 2 41.05 -22.04 -9.13
N PHE A 3 41.29 -20.86 -8.58
CA PHE A 3 40.31 -20.14 -7.79
C PHE A 3 39.26 -19.53 -8.75
N VAL A 4 38.10 -20.14 -8.82
CA VAL A 4 36.93 -19.53 -9.45
C VAL A 4 36.45 -18.43 -8.51
N THR A 5 36.79 -17.21 -8.85
CA THR A 5 36.23 -16.01 -8.19
C THR A 5 34.73 -16.00 -8.47
N LYS A 6 33.93 -16.23 -7.44
CA LYS A 6 32.46 -16.11 -7.51
C LYS A 6 32.15 -14.64 -7.83
N ALA A 7 31.71 -14.37 -9.05
CA ALA A 7 31.27 -13.03 -9.44
C ALA A 7 30.13 -12.63 -8.50
N THR A 8 30.33 -11.62 -7.70
CA THR A 8 29.26 -10.98 -6.91
C THR A 8 28.30 -10.34 -7.92
N ALA A 9 27.03 -10.70 -7.83
CA ALA A 9 26.00 -10.06 -8.64
C ALA A 9 26.06 -8.53 -8.41
N PRO A 10 25.91 -7.71 -9.46
CA PRO A 10 25.92 -6.26 -9.32
C PRO A 10 24.83 -5.86 -8.29
N ALA A 11 25.14 -4.88 -7.44
CA ALA A 11 24.16 -4.33 -6.52
C ALA A 11 23.01 -3.73 -7.33
N MET A 12 21.77 -4.09 -6.96
CA MET A 12 20.55 -3.56 -7.58
C MET A 12 20.52 -2.03 -7.42
N THR A 13 20.17 -1.32 -8.47
CA THR A 13 20.01 0.14 -8.42
C THR A 13 18.75 0.50 -7.62
N ALA A 14 18.68 1.72 -7.08
CA ALA A 14 17.48 2.20 -6.38
C ALA A 14 16.23 2.21 -7.28
N ALA A 15 16.41 2.37 -8.59
CA ALA A 15 15.32 2.32 -9.55
C ALA A 15 14.80 0.89 -9.75
N GLU A 16 15.68 -0.10 -9.84
CA GLU A 16 15.28 -1.52 -9.91
C GLU A 16 14.59 -1.96 -8.63
N ASP A 17 15.11 -1.60 -7.46
CA ASP A 17 14.47 -1.89 -6.17
C ASP A 17 13.07 -1.26 -6.05
N LEU A 18 12.88 -0.04 -6.58
CA LEU A 18 11.56 0.58 -6.63
C LEU A 18 10.61 -0.16 -7.56
N LEU A 19 11.07 -0.60 -8.73
CA LEU A 19 10.24 -1.36 -9.68
C LEU A 19 9.84 -2.71 -9.10
N ASP A 20 10.75 -3.39 -8.43
CA ASP A 20 10.47 -4.65 -7.74
C ASP A 20 9.45 -4.44 -6.61
N PHE A 21 9.61 -3.38 -5.80
CA PHE A 21 8.64 -3.04 -4.76
C PHE A 21 7.24 -2.76 -5.34
N ILE A 22 7.15 -2.06 -6.47
CA ILE A 22 5.87 -1.80 -7.14
C ILE A 22 5.25 -3.12 -7.63
N ALA A 23 6.04 -4.00 -8.22
CA ALA A 23 5.58 -5.30 -8.71
C ALA A 23 5.09 -6.21 -7.57
N GLU A 24 5.75 -6.18 -6.40
CA GLU A 24 5.34 -6.90 -5.20
C GLU A 24 4.08 -6.33 -4.52
N SER A 25 3.65 -5.12 -4.91
CA SER A 25 2.65 -4.31 -4.22
C SER A 25 1.36 -4.07 -5.03
N PRO A 26 0.71 -5.10 -5.61
CA PRO A 26 -0.48 -4.91 -6.43
C PRO A 26 -1.71 -4.41 -5.66
N THR A 27 -1.71 -4.50 -4.32
CA THR A 27 -2.77 -3.95 -3.45
C THR A 27 -2.17 -3.35 -2.20
N MET A 28 -2.96 -2.52 -1.47
CA MET A 28 -2.55 -1.96 -0.17
C MET A 28 -2.08 -3.02 0.83
N PHE A 29 -2.64 -4.22 0.78
CA PHE A 29 -2.27 -5.32 1.67
C PHE A 29 -0.93 -5.93 1.29
N HIS A 30 -0.65 -6.08 0.01
CA HIS A 30 0.65 -6.53 -0.49
C HIS A 30 1.72 -5.48 -0.21
N SER A 31 1.42 -4.20 -0.43
CA SER A 31 2.32 -3.08 -0.11
C SER A 31 2.71 -3.09 1.37
N ALA A 32 1.74 -3.22 2.28
CA ALA A 32 2.03 -3.32 3.70
C ALA A 32 2.87 -4.57 4.05
N ALA A 33 2.62 -5.70 3.41
CA ALA A 33 3.41 -6.92 3.59
C ALA A 33 4.85 -6.75 3.09
N ALA A 34 5.05 -6.15 1.90
CA ALA A 34 6.37 -5.86 1.34
C ALA A 34 7.16 -4.87 2.21
N ILE A 35 6.50 -3.81 2.71
CA ILE A 35 7.11 -2.86 3.66
C ILE A 35 7.56 -3.60 4.93
N ARG A 36 6.71 -4.44 5.52
CA ARG A 36 7.06 -5.21 6.71
C ARG A 36 8.26 -6.11 6.49
N ALA A 37 8.29 -6.86 5.40
CA ALA A 37 9.41 -7.74 5.06
C ALA A 37 10.73 -6.97 4.96
N ARG A 38 10.71 -5.75 4.39
CA ARG A 38 11.89 -4.88 4.31
C ARG A 38 12.29 -4.32 5.68
N LEU A 39 11.33 -3.98 6.54
CA LEU A 39 11.59 -3.53 7.91
C LEU A 39 12.17 -4.66 8.77
N ASP A 40 11.62 -5.87 8.68
CA ASP A 40 12.14 -7.07 9.36
C ASP A 40 13.59 -7.35 8.93
N ALA A 41 13.87 -7.31 7.63
CA ALA A 41 15.21 -7.49 7.08
C ALA A 41 16.19 -6.38 7.53
N ALA A 42 15.68 -5.17 7.79
CA ALA A 42 16.45 -4.04 8.30
C ALA A 42 16.60 -4.04 9.85
N GLY A 43 16.11 -5.08 10.53
CA GLY A 43 16.25 -5.26 11.98
C GLY A 43 15.27 -4.43 12.81
N PHE A 44 14.16 -3.98 12.24
CA PHE A 44 13.10 -3.34 13.01
C PHE A 44 12.29 -4.37 13.80
N THR A 45 11.87 -4.01 15.00
CA THR A 45 11.03 -4.84 15.86
C THR A 45 9.55 -4.52 15.63
N TYR A 46 8.74 -5.54 15.34
CA TYR A 46 7.30 -5.38 15.27
C TYR A 46 6.67 -5.22 16.65
N LEU A 47 5.86 -4.19 16.81
CA LEU A 47 5.06 -3.94 18.01
C LEU A 47 3.57 -4.07 17.67
N SER A 48 2.89 -5.03 18.31
CA SER A 48 1.45 -5.21 18.13
C SER A 48 0.68 -4.05 18.78
N GLU A 49 -0.34 -3.50 18.10
CA GLU A 49 -1.18 -2.42 18.65
C GLU A 49 -1.88 -2.81 19.97
N GLY A 50 -2.17 -4.10 20.17
CA GLY A 50 -2.85 -4.58 21.37
C GLY A 50 -1.92 -4.94 22.53
N ALA A 51 -0.62 -4.77 22.40
CA ALA A 51 0.37 -5.10 23.43
C ALA A 51 0.94 -3.84 24.09
N ALA A 52 1.47 -4.00 25.29
CA ALA A 52 2.32 -2.97 25.88
C ALA A 52 3.63 -2.88 25.10
N TRP A 53 4.10 -1.67 24.83
CA TRP A 53 5.31 -1.43 24.04
C TRP A 53 6.48 -1.09 24.96
N GLU A 54 7.57 -1.83 24.80
CA GLU A 54 8.87 -1.49 25.38
C GLU A 54 9.73 -0.83 24.31
N VAL A 55 9.91 0.49 24.43
CA VAL A 55 10.63 1.30 23.44
C VAL A 55 11.88 1.85 24.11
N CYS A 56 13.06 1.52 23.56
CA CYS A 56 14.35 1.91 24.10
C CYS A 56 15.07 2.91 23.18
N PRO A 57 15.92 3.79 23.72
CA PRO A 57 16.83 4.61 22.94
C PRO A 57 17.69 3.77 21.98
N GLY A 58 17.90 4.25 20.77
CA GLY A 58 18.61 3.53 19.71
C GLY A 58 17.79 2.44 19.01
N GLY A 59 16.61 2.09 19.52
CA GLY A 59 15.75 1.05 18.93
C GLY A 59 15.06 1.47 17.63
N ALA A 60 14.73 0.48 16.83
CA ALA A 60 13.97 0.62 15.59
C ALA A 60 12.72 -0.26 15.65
N TYR A 61 11.57 0.31 15.40
CA TYR A 61 10.29 -0.32 15.63
C TYR A 61 9.31 -0.06 14.50
N TYR A 62 8.32 -0.92 14.34
CA TYR A 62 7.18 -0.65 13.49
C TYR A 62 5.91 -1.29 14.04
N THR A 63 4.78 -0.74 13.65
CA THR A 63 3.46 -1.30 13.88
C THR A 63 2.63 -1.24 12.61
N GLN A 64 1.54 -1.99 12.56
CA GLN A 64 0.62 -1.96 11.44
C GLN A 64 -0.83 -1.96 11.92
N ARG A 65 -1.70 -1.37 11.12
CA ARG A 65 -3.15 -1.43 11.33
C ARG A 65 -3.83 -2.09 10.15
N ASN A 66 -4.71 -3.05 10.45
CA ASN A 66 -5.56 -3.76 9.49
C ASN A 66 -4.81 -4.42 8.30
N GLY A 67 -3.48 -4.58 8.39
CA GLY A 67 -2.66 -5.12 7.31
C GLY A 67 -2.54 -4.20 6.09
N SER A 68 -2.89 -2.93 6.20
CA SER A 68 -2.90 -1.97 5.09
C SER A 68 -2.17 -0.66 5.37
N SER A 69 -1.85 -0.37 6.63
CA SER A 69 -1.10 0.82 7.02
C SER A 69 0.06 0.42 7.90
N VAL A 70 1.22 1.04 7.71
CA VAL A 70 2.44 0.77 8.48
C VAL A 70 3.00 2.09 9.00
N VAL A 71 3.38 2.08 10.27
CA VAL A 71 4.15 3.17 10.89
C VAL A 71 5.46 2.57 11.39
N ALA A 72 6.57 3.11 10.96
CA ALA A 72 7.91 2.71 11.41
C ALA A 72 8.67 3.91 11.97
N TRP A 73 9.46 3.68 13.02
CA TRP A 73 10.24 4.75 13.63
C TRP A 73 11.54 4.23 14.21
N ARG A 74 12.47 5.14 14.37
CA ARG A 74 13.69 4.92 15.13
C ARG A 74 13.73 5.88 16.32
N VAL A 75 14.17 5.40 17.46
CA VAL A 75 14.41 6.22 18.64
C VAL A 75 15.87 6.64 18.62
N GLY A 76 16.11 7.96 18.64
CA GLY A 76 17.47 8.48 18.71
C GLY A 76 18.19 8.06 19.98
N GLU A 77 19.50 7.95 19.91
CA GLU A 77 20.33 7.94 21.10
C GLU A 77 20.30 9.34 21.73
N ARG A 78 20.28 9.42 23.06
CA ARG A 78 20.24 10.69 23.79
C ARG A 78 21.54 11.45 23.55
N VAL A 79 21.58 12.31 22.55
CA VAL A 79 22.66 13.26 22.36
C VAL A 79 22.32 14.51 23.15
N VAL A 80 22.89 14.65 24.34
CA VAL A 80 22.91 15.94 25.04
C VAL A 80 23.94 16.82 24.31
N ALA A 81 23.51 17.55 23.29
CA ALA A 81 24.36 18.58 22.70
C ALA A 81 24.44 19.77 23.68
N PRO A 82 25.62 20.14 24.14
CA PRO A 82 25.77 21.34 24.97
C PRO A 82 25.45 22.57 24.08
N GLY A 83 24.35 23.27 24.35
CA GLY A 83 24.07 24.57 23.75
C GLY A 83 22.66 24.80 23.18
N PHE A 84 21.85 23.77 23.01
CA PHE A 84 20.47 23.93 22.45
C PHE A 84 19.38 24.26 23.49
N ALA A 85 19.73 24.31 24.76
CA ALA A 85 18.76 24.57 25.85
C ALA A 85 18.27 26.03 25.94
N SER A 86 18.92 27.00 25.25
CA SER A 86 18.57 28.40 25.40
C SER A 86 17.50 28.92 24.44
N ASP A 87 17.36 28.30 23.26
CA ASP A 87 16.44 28.82 22.24
C ASP A 87 15.01 28.19 22.29
N ALA A 88 14.91 26.97 22.80
CA ALA A 88 13.60 26.34 23.02
C ALA A 88 12.84 26.95 24.22
N ALA A 89 13.55 27.40 25.25
CA ALA A 89 12.92 28.09 26.38
C ALA A 89 12.36 29.47 26.01
N LYS A 90 12.97 30.15 25.02
CA LYS A 90 12.56 31.48 24.58
C LYS A 90 11.34 31.45 23.66
N ALA A 91 11.11 30.34 22.97
CA ALA A 91 9.91 30.16 22.12
C ALA A 91 8.65 29.77 22.92
N ALA A 92 8.81 29.29 24.16
CA ALA A 92 7.71 28.91 25.03
C ALA A 92 7.07 30.12 25.77
N ASP A 93 7.75 31.23 25.90
CA ASP A 93 7.23 32.43 26.59
C ASP A 93 6.26 33.26 25.74
N ASP A 94 6.20 33.04 24.41
CA ASP A 94 5.32 33.78 23.49
C ASP A 94 4.00 33.06 23.17
N ALA A 95 3.82 31.80 23.59
CA ALA A 95 2.58 31.04 23.45
C ALA A 95 1.92 30.94 24.82
N GLY A 96 0.81 31.68 24.99
CA GLY A 96 0.07 31.78 26.24
C GLY A 96 -0.11 30.47 27.00
N SER A 97 0.11 30.53 28.29
CA SER A 97 0.14 29.48 29.29
C SER A 97 -0.99 28.46 29.16
N VAL A 98 -0.62 27.22 28.88
CA VAL A 98 -1.43 26.05 29.24
C VAL A 98 -0.77 25.43 30.47
N ASP A 99 -1.42 25.54 31.64
CA ASP A 99 -0.98 24.89 32.85
C ASP A 99 -0.95 23.37 32.66
N VAL A 100 0.25 22.84 32.37
CA VAL A 100 0.53 21.42 32.51
C VAL A 100 1.13 21.23 33.89
N ALA A 101 0.40 20.53 34.74
CA ALA A 101 0.80 20.21 36.12
C ALA A 101 2.27 19.79 36.19
N ALA A 102 3.02 20.47 37.08
CA ALA A 102 4.42 20.22 37.36
C ALA A 102 4.62 18.81 37.94
N GLY A 103 4.81 17.83 37.08
CA GLY A 103 5.47 16.57 37.40
C GLY A 103 6.96 16.84 37.55
N SER A 104 7.58 16.30 38.61
CA SER A 104 8.97 16.45 39.00
C SER A 104 9.92 16.54 37.80
N ALA A 105 10.77 17.55 37.80
CA ALA A 105 11.82 17.77 36.80
C ALA A 105 12.75 16.55 36.71
N SER A 106 12.36 15.54 35.94
CA SER A 106 13.28 14.54 35.44
C SER A 106 13.96 15.15 34.23
N ASP A 107 15.26 15.03 34.21
CA ASP A 107 16.28 15.49 33.26
C ASP A 107 16.02 15.01 31.83
N SER A 108 14.84 15.33 31.26
CA SER A 108 14.40 14.91 29.93
C SER A 108 14.63 16.04 28.95
N ALA A 109 15.68 15.89 28.13
CA ALA A 109 15.81 16.73 26.94
C ALA A 109 14.55 16.61 26.05
N PRO A 110 14.06 17.70 25.47
CA PRO A 110 12.88 17.68 24.64
C PRO A 110 13.07 16.72 23.45
N TYR A 111 12.07 15.88 23.18
CA TYR A 111 12.07 15.02 21.98
C TYR A 111 11.79 15.86 20.75
N HIS A 112 12.57 15.61 19.70
CA HIS A 112 12.32 16.14 18.37
C HIS A 112 11.81 15.02 17.49
N PHE A 113 10.74 15.29 16.74
CA PHE A 113 10.18 14.34 15.78
C PHE A 113 10.48 14.82 14.36
N GLN A 114 11.03 13.93 13.53
CA GLN A 114 11.07 14.10 12.10
C GLN A 114 10.08 13.11 11.50
N LEU A 115 9.02 13.64 10.88
CA LEU A 115 7.94 12.85 10.31
C LEU A 115 8.01 12.88 8.79
N THR A 116 7.90 11.69 8.19
CA THR A 116 7.75 11.51 6.75
C THR A 116 6.51 10.64 6.52
N ALA A 117 5.68 11.01 5.58
CA ALA A 117 4.50 10.24 5.20
C ALA A 117 4.44 10.06 3.69
N SER A 118 3.97 8.91 3.25
CA SER A 118 3.73 8.62 1.85
C SER A 118 2.46 7.81 1.68
N HIS A 119 1.90 7.88 0.49
CA HIS A 119 0.81 7.02 0.07
C HIS A 119 1.36 5.63 -0.25
N SER A 120 0.75 4.57 0.27
CA SER A 120 1.22 3.19 0.10
C SER A 120 0.31 2.34 -0.79
N ASP A 121 -0.86 2.84 -1.19
CA ASP A 121 -1.75 2.19 -2.14
C ASP A 121 -1.85 2.97 -3.44
N SER A 122 -2.41 2.32 -4.46
CA SER A 122 -2.58 2.88 -5.80
C SER A 122 -4.05 2.80 -6.21
N PRO A 123 -4.52 3.65 -7.15
CA PRO A 123 -5.85 3.52 -7.72
C PRO A 123 -6.08 2.13 -8.31
N CYS A 124 -7.29 1.61 -8.14
CA CYS A 124 -7.68 0.30 -8.66
C CYS A 124 -9.19 0.21 -8.87
N PHE A 125 -9.63 -0.88 -9.49
CA PHE A 125 -11.03 -1.28 -9.51
C PHE A 125 -11.25 -2.35 -8.45
N LYS A 126 -12.04 -2.05 -7.41
CA LYS A 126 -12.39 -3.00 -6.36
C LYS A 126 -13.57 -3.86 -6.82
N VAL A 127 -13.38 -5.17 -6.84
CA VAL A 127 -14.47 -6.12 -7.09
C VAL A 127 -15.43 -6.09 -5.92
N LYS A 128 -16.72 -5.93 -6.21
CA LYS A 128 -17.78 -5.91 -5.20
C LYS A 128 -18.12 -7.32 -4.71
N THR A 129 -18.91 -7.41 -3.66
CA THR A 129 -19.31 -8.69 -3.05
C THR A 129 -20.02 -9.62 -4.05
N ASN A 130 -20.90 -9.06 -4.90
CA ASN A 130 -21.48 -9.76 -6.03
C ASN A 130 -20.68 -9.38 -7.27
N GLY A 131 -19.53 -10.07 -7.46
CA GLY A 131 -18.50 -9.65 -8.39
C GLY A 131 -18.81 -9.93 -9.86
N GLU A 132 -19.87 -10.69 -10.17
CA GLU A 132 -20.21 -11.07 -11.54
C GLU A 132 -21.39 -10.26 -12.06
N LEU A 133 -21.25 -9.74 -13.28
CA LEU A 133 -22.31 -9.12 -14.05
C LEU A 133 -22.46 -9.85 -15.38
N GLU A 134 -23.69 -10.22 -15.72
CA GLU A 134 -24.01 -10.72 -17.05
C GLU A 134 -23.76 -9.61 -18.08
N GLY A 135 -23.03 -9.94 -19.13
CA GLY A 135 -22.77 -9.09 -20.27
C GLY A 135 -23.58 -9.51 -21.50
N PRO A 136 -23.58 -8.71 -22.58
CA PRO A 136 -24.20 -9.08 -23.82
C PRO A 136 -23.57 -10.36 -24.40
N ALA A 137 -24.36 -11.18 -25.07
CA ALA A 137 -23.88 -12.38 -25.80
C ALA A 137 -23.11 -13.41 -24.95
N GLY A 138 -23.43 -13.54 -23.66
CA GLY A 138 -22.81 -14.52 -22.77
C GLY A 138 -21.44 -14.09 -22.22
N TYR A 139 -21.06 -12.84 -22.41
CA TYR A 139 -19.88 -12.30 -21.72
C TYR A 139 -20.13 -12.16 -20.23
N VAL A 140 -19.08 -12.37 -19.44
CA VAL A 140 -19.08 -12.09 -17.99
C VAL A 140 -18.21 -10.86 -17.73
N ARG A 141 -18.75 -9.91 -16.99
CA ARG A 141 -18.04 -8.71 -16.53
C ARG A 141 -17.88 -8.74 -15.02
N LEU A 142 -16.86 -8.06 -14.54
CA LEU A 142 -16.68 -7.84 -13.10
C LEU A 142 -17.48 -6.61 -12.67
N ASP A 143 -18.33 -6.76 -11.65
CA ASP A 143 -18.91 -5.62 -10.94
C ASP A 143 -17.86 -5.00 -10.04
N THR A 144 -17.41 -3.82 -10.43
CA THR A 144 -16.33 -3.13 -9.76
C THR A 144 -16.71 -1.73 -9.33
N GLU A 145 -15.97 -1.20 -8.37
CA GLU A 145 -16.01 0.19 -7.97
C GLU A 145 -14.62 0.81 -8.18
N ALA A 146 -14.58 1.93 -8.89
CA ALA A 146 -13.36 2.70 -9.06
C ALA A 146 -12.92 3.28 -7.71
N TYR A 147 -11.73 2.96 -7.28
CA TYR A 147 -11.14 3.39 -6.01
C TYR A 147 -9.93 4.28 -6.23
N GLY A 148 -9.96 5.44 -5.61
CA GLY A 148 -8.88 6.43 -5.68
C GLY A 148 -9.00 7.39 -6.86
N GLY A 149 -8.11 8.37 -6.90
CA GLY A 149 -7.98 9.31 -8.03
C GLY A 149 -7.21 8.65 -9.17
N MET A 150 -7.86 8.46 -10.32
CA MET A 150 -7.24 7.83 -11.49
C MET A 150 -7.58 8.58 -12.78
N MET A 151 -6.74 8.41 -13.78
CA MET A 151 -7.01 8.82 -15.15
C MET A 151 -7.73 7.67 -15.86
N ASP A 152 -9.06 7.75 -15.98
CA ASP A 152 -9.91 6.65 -16.43
C ASP A 152 -9.52 6.12 -17.80
N TYR A 153 -9.16 7.01 -18.76
CA TYR A 153 -8.80 6.62 -20.12
C TYR A 153 -7.56 5.70 -20.21
N THR A 154 -6.66 5.73 -19.23
CA THR A 154 -5.45 4.90 -19.24
C THR A 154 -5.71 3.44 -18.90
N TRP A 155 -6.91 3.10 -18.46
CA TRP A 155 -7.31 1.75 -18.11
C TRP A 155 -7.91 0.96 -19.27
N PHE A 156 -8.32 1.65 -20.34
CA PHE A 156 -8.88 1.00 -21.52
C PHE A 156 -7.81 0.26 -22.32
N ASP A 157 -8.21 -0.87 -22.90
CA ASP A 157 -7.39 -1.73 -23.77
C ASP A 157 -6.09 -2.23 -23.12
N ARG A 158 -6.03 -2.18 -21.80
CA ARG A 158 -4.90 -2.63 -21.01
C ARG A 158 -5.22 -3.97 -20.35
N PRO A 159 -4.30 -4.97 -20.46
CA PRO A 159 -4.44 -6.21 -19.71
C PRO A 159 -4.48 -5.94 -18.20
N LEU A 160 -5.43 -6.55 -17.51
CA LEU A 160 -5.65 -6.42 -16.08
C LEU A 160 -5.50 -7.76 -15.38
N SER A 161 -4.90 -7.74 -14.20
CA SER A 161 -4.80 -8.87 -13.29
C SER A 161 -5.69 -8.65 -12.07
N LEU A 162 -5.84 -9.69 -11.25
CA LEU A 162 -6.57 -9.64 -9.98
C LEU A 162 -5.62 -9.95 -8.82
N ALA A 163 -5.69 -9.14 -7.79
CA ALA A 163 -4.98 -9.35 -6.54
C ALA A 163 -5.83 -8.87 -5.37
N GLY A 164 -5.64 -9.46 -4.18
CA GLY A 164 -6.43 -9.06 -3.03
C GLY A 164 -6.07 -9.80 -1.76
N ARG A 165 -6.87 -9.52 -0.73
CA ARG A 165 -6.89 -10.26 0.51
C ARG A 165 -8.18 -11.08 0.58
N VAL A 166 -8.04 -12.37 0.80
CA VAL A 166 -9.16 -13.29 0.99
C VAL A 166 -9.18 -13.80 2.43
N LEU A 167 -10.37 -14.06 2.94
CA LEU A 167 -10.56 -14.73 4.21
C LEU A 167 -10.92 -16.18 3.95
N VAL A 168 -10.07 -17.09 4.40
CA VAL A 168 -10.22 -18.52 4.22
C VAL A 168 -10.61 -19.16 5.54
N ARG A 169 -11.68 -19.96 5.51
CA ARG A 169 -12.08 -20.75 6.69
C ARG A 169 -11.32 -22.08 6.69
N GLU A 170 -10.57 -22.31 7.75
CA GLU A 170 -9.91 -23.58 8.04
C GLU A 170 -10.45 -24.16 9.36
N GLY A 171 -11.42 -25.05 9.25
CA GLY A 171 -12.14 -25.56 10.41
C GLY A 171 -12.86 -24.47 11.17
N ALA A 172 -12.49 -24.24 12.43
CA ALA A 172 -13.04 -23.18 13.29
C ALA A 172 -12.31 -21.82 13.17
N ARG A 173 -11.23 -21.74 12.40
CA ARG A 173 -10.42 -20.52 12.25
C ARG A 173 -10.71 -19.83 10.92
N ILE A 174 -10.57 -18.50 10.92
CA ILE A 174 -10.59 -17.69 9.71
C ILE A 174 -9.20 -17.11 9.57
N GLU A 175 -8.57 -17.39 8.44
CA GLU A 175 -7.24 -16.90 8.11
C GLU A 175 -7.31 -15.87 6.96
N SER A 176 -6.50 -14.83 7.07
CA SER A 176 -6.33 -13.85 6.00
C SER A 176 -5.17 -14.27 5.10
N ARG A 177 -5.43 -14.41 3.80
CA ARG A 177 -4.40 -14.74 2.81
C ARG A 177 -4.34 -13.69 1.72
N LEU A 178 -3.12 -13.35 1.29
CA LEU A 178 -2.91 -12.50 0.13
C LEU A 178 -2.85 -13.37 -1.12
N VAL A 179 -3.52 -12.93 -2.17
CA VAL A 179 -3.54 -13.59 -3.48
C VAL A 179 -3.24 -12.59 -4.58
N ALA A 180 -2.43 -13.02 -5.54
CA ALA A 180 -2.17 -12.30 -6.78
C ALA A 180 -2.12 -13.32 -7.92
N LEU A 181 -2.88 -13.09 -8.98
CA LEU A 181 -2.96 -14.06 -10.08
C LEU A 181 -1.73 -14.05 -10.99
N ASN A 182 -0.97 -12.94 -11.01
CA ASN A 182 0.25 -12.76 -11.80
C ASN A 182 0.09 -13.14 -13.30
N ARG A 183 -1.11 -12.96 -13.83
CA ARG A 183 -1.46 -13.17 -15.23
C ARG A 183 -2.60 -12.26 -15.64
N ASP A 184 -2.71 -11.96 -16.91
CA ASP A 184 -3.78 -11.16 -17.48
C ASP A 184 -5.07 -11.99 -17.48
N VAL A 185 -6.14 -11.43 -16.89
CA VAL A 185 -7.43 -12.12 -16.72
C VAL A 185 -8.62 -11.25 -17.13
N ALA A 186 -8.45 -9.95 -17.28
CA ALA A 186 -9.53 -9.03 -17.58
C ALA A 186 -9.07 -7.89 -18.48
N LEU A 187 -10.02 -7.21 -19.11
CA LEU A 187 -9.81 -6.08 -19.99
C LEU A 187 -11.02 -5.14 -19.93
N ILE A 188 -10.80 -3.83 -19.94
CA ILE A 188 -11.85 -2.84 -20.20
C ILE A 188 -11.72 -2.44 -21.68
N PRO A 189 -12.60 -2.92 -22.58
CA PRO A 189 -12.46 -2.65 -24.00
C PRO A 189 -12.92 -1.24 -24.33
N SER A 190 -12.19 -0.54 -25.21
CA SER A 190 -12.67 0.67 -25.88
C SER A 190 -13.63 0.31 -27.03
N LEU A 191 -14.31 1.33 -27.55
CA LEU A 191 -15.18 1.17 -28.72
C LEU A 191 -14.45 1.59 -29.99
N ALA A 192 -14.81 0.95 -31.10
CA ALA A 192 -14.36 1.38 -32.40
C ALA A 192 -14.89 2.78 -32.72
N ILE A 193 -14.13 3.60 -33.43
CA ILE A 193 -14.48 4.98 -33.84
C ILE A 193 -15.86 5.08 -34.50
N HIS A 194 -16.31 4.04 -35.19
CA HIS A 194 -17.62 3.99 -35.83
C HIS A 194 -18.78 3.91 -34.82
N MET A 195 -18.50 3.46 -33.59
CA MET A 195 -19.48 3.35 -32.50
C MET A 195 -19.40 4.54 -31.54
N ASP A 196 -18.27 5.24 -31.52
CA ASP A 196 -18.04 6.46 -30.73
C ASP A 196 -17.33 7.52 -31.56
N GLY A 197 -18.03 8.15 -32.50
CA GLY A 197 -17.50 9.19 -33.39
C GLY A 197 -17.05 10.47 -32.66
N GLY A 198 -17.42 10.62 -31.38
CA GLY A 198 -17.08 11.78 -30.55
C GLY A 198 -15.80 11.62 -29.72
N VAL A 199 -15.24 10.42 -29.62
CA VAL A 199 -14.16 10.10 -28.70
C VAL A 199 -12.94 11.03 -28.78
N ASN A 200 -12.57 11.47 -29.98
CA ASN A 200 -11.44 12.38 -30.20
C ASN A 200 -11.77 13.87 -29.89
N LYS A 201 -13.01 14.21 -29.55
CA LYS A 201 -13.44 15.55 -29.19
C LYS A 201 -13.55 15.75 -27.68
N GLY A 202 -13.43 14.69 -26.92
CA GLY A 202 -13.50 14.65 -25.46
C GLY A 202 -13.97 13.29 -25.01
N PHE A 203 -13.21 12.64 -24.15
CA PHE A 203 -13.49 11.31 -23.62
C PHE A 203 -13.79 11.43 -22.12
N ALA A 204 -15.00 11.13 -21.72
CA ALA A 204 -15.47 11.18 -20.33
C ALA A 204 -16.31 9.93 -20.03
N PRO A 205 -15.66 8.78 -19.74
CA PRO A 205 -16.37 7.54 -19.49
C PRO A 205 -17.19 7.61 -18.21
N ASN A 206 -18.36 7.00 -18.23
CA ASN A 206 -19.17 6.81 -17.04
C ASN A 206 -18.64 5.60 -16.25
N ARG A 207 -18.13 5.85 -15.04
CA ARG A 207 -17.56 4.80 -14.17
C ARG A 207 -18.55 3.72 -13.78
N ALA A 208 -19.85 4.01 -13.81
CA ALA A 208 -20.91 3.08 -13.44
C ALA A 208 -21.42 2.20 -14.61
N SER A 209 -20.94 2.43 -15.84
CA SER A 209 -21.36 1.65 -17.01
C SER A 209 -20.20 1.21 -17.91
N ASP A 210 -19.19 2.07 -18.08
CA ASP A 210 -18.19 1.92 -19.13
C ASP A 210 -16.90 1.26 -18.62
N LEU A 211 -16.69 1.24 -17.29
CA LEU A 211 -15.45 0.77 -16.67
C LEU A 211 -15.61 -0.59 -15.97
N PHE A 212 -16.51 -1.44 -16.44
CA PHE A 212 -16.60 -2.82 -15.94
C PHE A 212 -15.65 -3.73 -16.72
N PRO A 213 -14.62 -4.29 -16.06
CA PRO A 213 -13.70 -5.20 -16.72
C PRO A 213 -14.39 -6.43 -17.25
N LEU A 214 -14.13 -6.76 -18.51
CA LEU A 214 -14.55 -7.99 -19.16
C LEU A 214 -13.64 -9.13 -18.69
N LEU A 215 -14.23 -10.15 -18.09
CA LEU A 215 -13.51 -11.28 -17.53
C LEU A 215 -13.49 -12.48 -18.48
N SER A 216 -14.59 -12.76 -19.18
CA SER A 216 -14.71 -13.93 -20.03
C SER A 216 -15.69 -13.71 -21.17
N ALA A 217 -15.47 -14.41 -22.26
CA ALA A 217 -16.31 -14.45 -23.45
C ALA A 217 -17.11 -15.76 -23.56
N GLY A 218 -17.63 -16.29 -22.47
CA GLY A 218 -18.72 -17.26 -22.61
C GLY A 218 -18.62 -18.60 -21.90
N ASP A 219 -17.53 -19.06 -21.34
CA ASP A 219 -17.49 -20.42 -20.77
C ASP A 219 -17.31 -20.49 -19.24
N LEU A 220 -17.58 -19.42 -18.51
CA LEU A 220 -17.74 -19.50 -17.06
C LEU A 220 -19.12 -19.97 -16.60
N ALA A 221 -19.96 -20.41 -17.53
CA ALA A 221 -21.37 -20.80 -17.27
C ALA A 221 -21.54 -21.95 -16.26
N ASN A 222 -20.47 -22.60 -15.82
CA ASN A 222 -20.51 -23.71 -14.86
C ASN A 222 -19.57 -23.55 -13.66
N GLY A 223 -18.95 -22.40 -13.45
CA GLY A 223 -18.10 -22.10 -12.30
C GLY A 223 -18.17 -20.64 -11.96
N SER A 224 -18.70 -20.30 -10.79
CA SER A 224 -18.58 -18.98 -10.19
C SER A 224 -17.14 -18.65 -9.88
N LEU A 225 -16.76 -17.36 -9.89
CA LEU A 225 -15.51 -16.82 -9.35
C LEU A 225 -15.28 -17.23 -7.88
#